data_f3e3dda7fd1d52b659e0081da219fa32
#
_entry.id   f3e3dda7fd1d52b659e0081da219fa32
#
_cell.length_a   1.000
_cell.length_b   1.000
_cell.length_c   1.000
_cell.angle_alpha   90.00
_cell.angle_beta   90.00
_cell.angle_gamma   90.00
#
_symmetry.space_group_name_H-M   'P 1'
#
loop_
_entity.id
_entity.type
_entity.pdbx_description
1 polymer ?
#
loop_
_entity_poly.entity_id
_entity_poly.type
_entity_poly.pdbx_seq_one_letter_code
_entity_poly.pdbx_strand_id
1 'polypeptide(L)'
;LAVPDLLPKAREAVAVAYAQSTLDKIDRESMAARLRQAFEQDQVHCSESLSLSSLAALIGLSSHQLSELVNTQFGMGFSRLVREYRVQSAKRMLVEEPRASVLSVGMACGFNSQSSFYVAFKEQLGETPAAYRKRMLNP
;
A
#
# COMPACT_ATOMS: atom_id res chain seq x y z
N LEU A 1 1.85 -28.97 19.16
CA LEU A 1 3.00 -29.64 19.69
C LEU A 1 4.19 -28.72 19.85
N ALA A 2 4.77 -28.70 21.02
CA ALA A 2 5.97 -27.94 21.28
C ALA A 2 7.14 -28.49 20.46
N VAL A 3 8.00 -27.62 20.01
CA VAL A 3 9.22 -28.00 19.30
C VAL A 3 10.41 -27.40 20.06
N PRO A 4 10.68 -27.94 21.28
CA PRO A 4 11.57 -27.26 22.22
C PRO A 4 13.01 -27.20 21.81
N ASP A 5 13.45 -28.08 20.91
CA ASP A 5 14.87 -28.24 20.58
C ASP A 5 15.29 -27.49 19.31
N LEU A 6 14.38 -26.72 18.72
CA LEU A 6 14.74 -25.93 17.52
C LEU A 6 15.46 -24.66 17.91
N LEU A 7 16.46 -24.31 17.09
CA LEU A 7 17.15 -23.04 17.19
C LEU A 7 16.16 -21.90 16.91
N PRO A 8 16.37 -20.70 17.50
CA PRO A 8 15.43 -19.59 17.34
C PRO A 8 15.07 -19.29 15.88
N LYS A 9 16.03 -19.31 14.97
CA LYS A 9 15.77 -19.07 13.54
C LYS A 9 14.87 -20.14 12.92
N ALA A 10 15.12 -21.41 13.27
CA ALA A 10 14.32 -22.52 12.77
C ALA A 10 12.90 -22.47 13.34
N ARG A 11 12.77 -22.08 14.59
CA ARG A 11 11.45 -21.92 15.24
C ARG A 11 10.66 -20.80 14.58
N GLU A 12 11.31 -19.69 14.28
CA GLU A 12 10.68 -18.58 13.62
C GLU A 12 10.22 -18.96 12.21
N ALA A 13 11.04 -19.65 11.44
CA ALA A 13 10.69 -20.11 10.09
C ALA A 13 9.52 -21.10 10.13
N VAL A 14 9.50 -22.02 11.09
CA VAL A 14 8.40 -22.96 11.27
C VAL A 14 7.12 -22.23 11.66
N ALA A 15 7.19 -21.26 12.56
CA ALA A 15 6.04 -20.49 12.99
C ALA A 15 5.44 -19.68 11.81
N VAL A 16 6.27 -19.07 10.97
CA VAL A 16 5.81 -18.33 9.80
C VAL A 16 5.13 -19.26 8.80
N ALA A 17 5.75 -20.41 8.49
CA ALA A 17 5.18 -21.38 7.56
C ALA A 17 3.86 -21.94 8.09
N TYR A 18 3.78 -22.23 9.37
CA TYR A 18 2.57 -22.71 10.01
C TYR A 18 1.46 -21.66 9.97
N ALA A 19 1.78 -20.42 10.32
CA ALA A 19 0.82 -19.34 10.29
C ALA A 19 0.24 -19.13 8.87
N GLN A 20 1.07 -19.23 7.85
CA GLN A 20 0.60 -19.15 6.46
C GLN A 20 -0.35 -20.30 6.11
N SER A 21 0.01 -21.53 6.49
CA SER A 21 -0.81 -22.69 6.16
C SER A 21 -2.14 -22.69 6.91
N THR A 22 -2.24 -21.98 8.05
CA THR A 22 -3.48 -21.86 8.82
C THR A 22 -4.32 -20.64 8.45
N LEU A 23 -3.79 -19.75 7.60
CA LEU A 23 -4.53 -18.58 7.12
C LEU A 23 -5.48 -19.02 6.01
N ASP A 24 -6.68 -19.40 6.39
CA ASP A 24 -7.69 -19.90 5.47
C ASP A 24 -8.37 -18.76 4.67
N LYS A 25 -9.32 -19.14 3.82
CA LYS A 25 -10.04 -18.20 2.96
C LYS A 25 -10.77 -17.12 3.76
N ILE A 26 -11.39 -17.47 4.86
CA ILE A 26 -12.15 -16.53 5.71
C ILE A 26 -11.20 -15.52 6.32
N ASP A 27 -10.08 -15.99 6.87
CA ASP A 27 -9.07 -15.11 7.45
C ASP A 27 -8.44 -14.20 6.41
N ARG A 28 -8.19 -14.72 5.22
CA ARG A 28 -7.65 -13.92 4.11
C ARG A 28 -8.62 -12.82 3.68
N GLU A 29 -9.89 -13.13 3.54
CA GLU A 29 -10.92 -12.15 3.18
C GLU A 29 -11.05 -11.09 4.27
N SER A 30 -11.06 -11.48 5.52
CA SER A 30 -11.13 -10.58 6.66
C SER A 30 -9.91 -9.65 6.71
N MET A 31 -8.73 -10.20 6.52
CA MET A 31 -7.49 -9.42 6.52
C MET A 31 -7.39 -8.51 5.30
N ALA A 32 -7.87 -8.96 4.14
CA ALA A 32 -7.92 -8.12 2.94
C ALA A 32 -8.86 -6.93 3.15
N ALA A 33 -10.01 -7.14 3.78
CA ALA A 33 -10.95 -6.07 4.11
C ALA A 33 -10.32 -5.07 5.07
N ARG A 34 -9.59 -5.56 6.07
CA ARG A 34 -8.88 -4.73 7.02
C ARG A 34 -7.77 -3.91 6.35
N LEU A 35 -7.08 -4.52 5.40
CA LEU A 35 -6.06 -3.84 4.61
C LEU A 35 -6.67 -2.73 3.74
N ARG A 36 -7.79 -3.00 3.09
CA ARG A 36 -8.51 -1.97 2.32
C ARG A 36 -8.93 -0.81 3.20
N GLN A 37 -9.42 -1.09 4.39
CA GLN A 37 -9.80 -0.06 5.34
C GLN A 37 -8.60 0.82 5.73
N ALA A 38 -7.44 0.21 5.95
CA ALA A 38 -6.22 0.95 6.27
C ALA A 38 -5.86 1.95 5.15
N PHE A 39 -5.99 1.54 3.90
CA PHE A 39 -5.74 2.43 2.77
C PHE A 39 -6.87 3.44 2.54
N GLU A 40 -8.09 2.99 2.48
CA GLU A 40 -9.22 3.82 2.05
C GLU A 40 -9.72 4.76 3.14
N GLN A 41 -9.70 4.35 4.39
CA GLN A 41 -10.17 5.16 5.51
C GLN A 41 -9.04 5.80 6.28
N ASP A 42 -8.04 5.02 6.66
CA ASP A 42 -6.93 5.52 7.47
C ASP A 42 -5.85 6.20 6.65
N GLN A 43 -5.89 6.07 5.32
CA GLN A 43 -4.98 6.76 4.40
C GLN A 43 -3.50 6.47 4.72
N VAL A 44 -3.17 5.22 5.07
CA VAL A 44 -1.81 4.84 5.50
C VAL A 44 -0.77 5.09 4.40
N HIS A 45 -1.18 5.07 3.14
CA HIS A 45 -0.30 5.33 1.99
C HIS A 45 0.18 6.77 1.92
N CYS A 46 -0.48 7.69 2.62
CA CYS A 46 -0.09 9.10 2.64
C CYS A 46 1.14 9.36 3.51
N SER A 47 1.55 8.38 4.31
CA SER A 47 2.82 8.43 5.02
C SER A 47 3.93 8.00 4.06
N GLU A 48 4.93 8.84 3.86
CA GLU A 48 6.07 8.51 2.99
C GLU A 48 6.93 7.38 3.56
N SER A 49 6.86 7.17 4.88
CA SER A 49 7.64 6.15 5.58
C SER A 49 6.94 4.79 5.65
N LEU A 50 5.77 4.65 5.04
CA LEU A 50 5.05 3.38 5.06
C LEU A 50 5.90 2.27 4.45
N SER A 51 6.06 1.17 5.19
CA SER A 51 6.80 0.00 4.74
C SER A 51 5.94 -1.25 4.90
N LEU A 52 6.36 -2.33 4.25
CA LEU A 52 5.70 -3.62 4.39
C LEU A 52 5.66 -4.05 5.87
N SER A 53 6.79 -3.92 6.58
CA SER A 53 6.87 -4.33 7.98
C SER A 53 6.01 -3.46 8.90
N SER A 54 5.98 -2.14 8.67
CA SER A 54 5.17 -1.24 9.51
C SER A 54 3.68 -1.49 9.31
N LEU A 55 3.24 -1.70 8.08
CA LEU A 55 1.84 -2.00 7.81
C LEU A 55 1.45 -3.38 8.33
N ALA A 56 2.31 -4.38 8.17
CA ALA A 56 2.08 -5.71 8.72
C ALA A 56 1.88 -5.67 10.22
N ALA A 57 2.74 -4.95 10.94
CA ALA A 57 2.62 -4.78 12.39
C ALA A 57 1.28 -4.11 12.76
N LEU A 58 0.88 -3.12 11.99
CA LEU A 58 -0.37 -2.38 12.25
C LEU A 58 -1.60 -3.28 12.15
N ILE A 59 -1.63 -4.19 11.19
CA ILE A 59 -2.80 -5.07 10.98
C ILE A 59 -2.66 -6.45 11.61
N GLY A 60 -1.56 -6.69 12.34
CA GLY A 60 -1.38 -7.93 13.09
C GLY A 60 -0.89 -9.12 12.26
N LEU A 61 -0.15 -8.87 11.19
CA LEU A 61 0.44 -9.91 10.35
C LEU A 61 1.96 -9.82 10.37
N SER A 62 2.63 -10.91 9.97
CA SER A 62 4.04 -10.85 9.65
C SER A 62 4.22 -10.19 8.28
N SER A 63 5.41 -9.67 8.01
CA SER A 63 5.72 -9.10 6.69
C SER A 63 5.49 -10.11 5.57
N HIS A 64 5.84 -11.36 5.80
CA HIS A 64 5.67 -12.44 4.83
C HIS A 64 4.18 -12.72 4.56
N GLN A 65 3.37 -12.77 5.61
CA GLN A 65 1.93 -12.94 5.48
C GLN A 65 1.29 -11.78 4.71
N LEU A 66 1.69 -10.55 5.01
CA LEU A 66 1.17 -9.39 4.31
C LEU A 66 1.57 -9.41 2.83
N SER A 67 2.81 -9.72 2.54
CA SER A 67 3.30 -9.83 1.15
C SER A 67 2.47 -10.84 0.35
N GLU A 68 2.24 -12.01 0.93
CA GLU A 68 1.43 -13.05 0.30
C GLU A 68 -0.02 -12.60 0.11
N LEU A 69 -0.60 -11.98 1.13
CA LEU A 69 -1.97 -11.48 1.06
C LEU A 69 -2.14 -10.45 -0.07
N VAL A 70 -1.20 -9.51 -0.16
CA VAL A 70 -1.22 -8.49 -1.22
C VAL A 70 -1.14 -9.13 -2.60
N ASN A 71 -0.21 -10.06 -2.79
CA ASN A 71 -0.06 -10.73 -4.08
C ASN A 71 -1.30 -11.55 -4.46
N THR A 72 -1.90 -12.26 -3.52
CA THR A 72 -3.04 -13.14 -3.81
C THR A 72 -4.35 -12.39 -3.93
N GLN A 73 -4.58 -11.36 -3.11
CA GLN A 73 -5.86 -10.65 -3.07
C GLN A 73 -5.91 -9.44 -4.00
N PHE A 74 -4.77 -8.82 -4.29
CA PHE A 74 -4.71 -7.62 -5.12
C PHE A 74 -4.00 -7.87 -6.45
N GLY A 75 -3.35 -9.02 -6.63
CA GLY A 75 -2.69 -9.38 -7.88
C GLY A 75 -1.45 -8.57 -8.20
N MET A 76 -0.83 -7.94 -7.22
CA MET A 76 0.35 -7.11 -7.41
C MET A 76 1.21 -7.08 -6.14
N GLY A 77 2.44 -6.61 -6.26
CA GLY A 77 3.32 -6.45 -5.11
C GLY A 77 2.95 -5.25 -4.24
N PHE A 78 3.46 -5.24 -3.02
CA PHE A 78 3.15 -4.20 -2.04
C PHE A 78 3.53 -2.79 -2.53
N SER A 79 4.72 -2.62 -3.08
CA SER A 79 5.17 -1.30 -3.55
C SER A 79 4.25 -0.72 -4.63
N ARG A 80 3.81 -1.57 -5.54
CA ARG A 80 2.88 -1.17 -6.59
C ARG A 80 1.52 -0.81 -6.02
N LEU A 81 1.02 -1.59 -5.07
CA LEU A 81 -0.26 -1.32 -4.42
C LEU A 81 -0.23 0.05 -3.73
N VAL A 82 0.83 0.33 -2.99
CA VAL A 82 1.00 1.63 -2.33
C VAL A 82 1.02 2.76 -3.35
N ARG A 83 1.78 2.61 -4.44
CA ARG A 83 1.82 3.64 -5.50
C ARG A 83 0.46 3.88 -6.12
N GLU A 84 -0.31 2.83 -6.35
CA GLU A 84 -1.66 2.98 -6.93
C GLU A 84 -2.60 3.75 -6.00
N TYR A 85 -2.58 3.46 -4.71
CA TYR A 85 -3.38 4.22 -3.75
C TYR A 85 -2.92 5.68 -3.65
N ARG A 86 -1.61 5.92 -3.66
CA ARG A 86 -1.05 7.28 -3.64
C ARG A 86 -1.50 8.09 -4.86
N VAL A 87 -1.46 7.48 -6.04
CA VAL A 87 -1.90 8.13 -7.28
C VAL A 87 -3.41 8.42 -7.24
N GLN A 88 -4.22 7.49 -6.74
CA GLN A 88 -5.66 7.71 -6.63
C GLN A 88 -5.98 8.87 -5.68
N SER A 89 -5.27 8.99 -4.58
CA SER A 89 -5.41 10.12 -3.66
C SER A 89 -4.97 11.43 -4.32
N ALA A 90 -3.87 11.42 -5.05
CA ALA A 90 -3.38 12.60 -5.76
C ALA A 90 -4.36 13.07 -6.84
N LYS A 91 -4.89 12.13 -7.58
CA LYS A 91 -5.91 12.36 -8.62
C LYS A 91 -7.09 13.15 -8.05
N ARG A 92 -7.58 12.72 -6.91
CA ARG A 92 -8.69 13.36 -6.21
C ARG A 92 -8.30 14.74 -5.69
N MET A 93 -7.16 14.84 -5.03
CA MET A 93 -6.69 16.09 -4.43
C MET A 93 -6.38 17.17 -5.47
N LEU A 94 -5.84 16.78 -6.64
CA LEU A 94 -5.55 17.74 -7.73
C LEU A 94 -6.80 18.50 -8.16
N VAL A 95 -7.96 17.88 -8.09
CA VAL A 95 -9.24 18.47 -8.48
C VAL A 95 -9.92 19.18 -7.30
N GLU A 96 -9.91 18.55 -6.13
CA GLU A 96 -10.56 19.09 -4.94
C GLU A 96 -9.84 20.30 -4.34
N GLU A 97 -8.53 20.37 -4.54
CA GLU A 97 -7.69 21.46 -4.02
C GLU A 97 -6.91 22.12 -5.16
N PRO A 98 -7.61 22.84 -6.04
CA PRO A 98 -6.98 23.38 -7.26
C PRO A 98 -5.91 24.42 -7.00
N ARG A 99 -5.88 25.03 -5.82
CA ARG A 99 -4.87 26.02 -5.46
C ARG A 99 -3.59 25.41 -4.89
N ALA A 100 -3.64 24.15 -4.48
CA ALA A 100 -2.45 23.47 -4.00
C ALA A 100 -1.50 23.22 -5.18
N SER A 101 -0.20 23.38 -4.96
CA SER A 101 0.78 23.09 -6.01
C SER A 101 0.78 21.59 -6.31
N VAL A 102 1.12 21.25 -7.55
CA VAL A 102 1.22 19.84 -7.97
C VAL A 102 2.19 19.08 -7.06
N LEU A 103 3.33 19.69 -6.74
CA LEU A 103 4.32 19.07 -5.86
C LEU A 103 3.75 18.83 -4.45
N SER A 104 3.07 19.83 -3.88
CA SER A 104 2.50 19.68 -2.54
C SER A 104 1.43 18.59 -2.49
N VAL A 105 0.67 18.41 -3.55
CA VAL A 105 -0.29 17.32 -3.66
C VAL A 105 0.43 15.95 -3.62
N GLY A 106 1.48 15.80 -4.41
CA GLY A 106 2.25 14.56 -4.42
C GLY A 106 2.84 14.22 -3.05
N MET A 107 3.40 15.22 -2.37
CA MET A 107 3.98 15.03 -1.04
C MET A 107 2.89 14.70 -0.01
N ALA A 108 1.75 15.35 -0.07
CA ALA A 108 0.62 15.07 0.83
C ALA A 108 0.09 13.66 0.65
N CYS A 109 0.22 13.09 -0.54
CA CYS A 109 -0.24 11.73 -0.84
C CYS A 109 0.81 10.65 -0.55
N GLY A 110 1.97 11.02 -0.04
CA GLY A 110 2.98 10.06 0.42
C GLY A 110 4.20 9.92 -0.48
N PHE A 111 4.27 10.60 -1.61
CA PHE A 111 5.47 10.58 -2.45
C PHE A 111 6.58 11.40 -1.78
N ASN A 112 7.80 10.92 -1.89
CA ASN A 112 8.96 11.58 -1.28
C ASN A 112 9.75 12.46 -2.24
N SER A 113 9.36 12.50 -3.51
CA SER A 113 10.00 13.35 -4.51
C SER A 113 9.05 13.65 -5.66
N GLN A 114 9.30 14.74 -6.34
CA GLN A 114 8.56 15.11 -7.55
C GLN A 114 8.72 14.04 -8.62
N SER A 115 9.93 13.52 -8.78
CA SER A 115 10.24 12.50 -9.78
C SER A 115 9.43 11.23 -9.55
N SER A 116 9.40 10.72 -8.33
CA SER A 116 8.62 9.53 -7.98
C SER A 116 7.14 9.73 -8.26
N PHE A 117 6.62 10.90 -7.92
CA PHE A 117 5.23 11.26 -8.13
C PHE A 117 4.89 11.28 -9.63
N TYR A 118 5.68 12.00 -10.41
CA TYR A 118 5.44 12.14 -11.85
C TYR A 118 5.50 10.81 -12.58
N VAL A 119 6.49 9.99 -12.28
CA VAL A 119 6.65 8.67 -12.89
C VAL A 119 5.43 7.79 -12.58
N ALA A 120 5.05 7.69 -11.31
CA ALA A 120 3.93 6.85 -10.89
C ALA A 120 2.60 7.33 -11.51
N PHE A 121 2.38 8.64 -11.50
CA PHE A 121 1.14 9.22 -12.04
C PHE A 121 1.03 8.97 -13.54
N LYS A 122 2.11 9.22 -14.27
CA LYS A 122 2.12 9.04 -15.73
C LYS A 122 1.99 7.57 -16.12
N GLU A 123 2.61 6.66 -15.37
CA GLU A 123 2.45 5.23 -15.60
C GLU A 123 0.99 4.79 -15.50
N GLN A 124 0.28 5.29 -14.51
CA GLN A 124 -1.10 4.87 -14.26
C GLN A 124 -2.13 5.60 -15.12
N LEU A 125 -1.92 6.87 -15.41
CA LEU A 125 -2.93 7.69 -16.08
C LEU A 125 -2.55 8.12 -17.49
N GLY A 126 -1.31 7.88 -17.91
CA GLY A 126 -0.86 8.24 -19.24
C GLY A 126 -0.60 9.73 -19.45
N GLU A 127 -0.76 10.56 -18.41
CA GLU A 127 -0.52 12.00 -18.49
C GLU A 127 0.11 12.51 -17.19
N THR A 128 0.70 13.69 -17.25
CA THR A 128 1.29 14.30 -16.07
C THR A 128 0.21 14.79 -15.09
N PRO A 129 0.55 14.96 -13.80
CA PRO A 129 -0.40 15.53 -12.85
C PRO A 129 -0.93 16.90 -13.26
N ALA A 130 -0.08 17.75 -13.79
CA ALA A 130 -0.48 19.09 -14.25
C ALA A 130 -1.45 19.02 -15.44
N ALA A 131 -1.17 18.15 -16.40
CA ALA A 131 -2.05 17.94 -17.55
C ALA A 131 -3.41 17.37 -17.11
N TYR A 132 -3.40 16.43 -16.20
CA TYR A 132 -4.62 15.85 -15.64
C TYR A 132 -5.48 16.92 -14.96
N ARG A 133 -4.88 17.72 -14.09
CA ARG A 133 -5.59 18.81 -13.38
C ARG A 133 -6.22 19.77 -14.39
N LYS A 134 -5.43 20.21 -15.37
CA LYS A 134 -5.91 21.15 -16.37
C LYS A 134 -7.11 20.60 -17.13
N ARG A 135 -7.03 19.36 -17.55
CA ARG A 135 -8.11 18.70 -18.28
C ARG A 135 -9.38 18.56 -17.43
N MET A 136 -9.22 18.21 -16.16
CA MET A 136 -10.36 17.99 -15.26
C MET A 136 -11.04 19.29 -14.83
N LEU A 137 -10.28 20.37 -14.71
CA LEU A 137 -10.83 21.68 -14.29
C LEU A 137 -11.35 22.51 -15.45
N ASN A 138 -10.91 22.20 -16.69
CA ASN A 138 -11.34 22.90 -17.90
C ASN A 138 -11.79 21.86 -18.93
N PRO A 139 -12.95 21.20 -18.69
CA PRO A 139 -13.43 20.15 -19.56
C PRO A 139 -13.89 20.67 -20.93
#